data_b38768fdeda28c2a67fa4b61c8e4ec53
#
_entry.id   b38768fdeda28c2a67fa4b61c8e4ec53
#
_cell.length_a   1.000
_cell.length_b   1.000
_cell.length_c   1.000
_cell.angle_alpha   90.00
_cell.angle_beta   90.00
_cell.angle_gamma   90.00
#
_symmetry.space_group_name_H-M   'P 1'
#
loop_
_entity.id
_entity.type
_entity.pdbx_description
1 polymer ?
#
loop_
_entity_poly.entity_id
_entity_poly.type
_entity_poly.pdbx_seq_one_letter_code
_entity_poly.pdbx_strand_id
1 'polypeptide(L)' 'GATAVAVVMLCISFILLLVINALQAWQRRRSGASS' A
#
# COMPACT_ATOMS: atom_id res chain seq x y z
N GLY A 1 10.47 7.83 -22.45
CA GLY A 1 9.28 8.49 -22.91
C GLY A 1 8.17 8.52 -21.88
N ALA A 2 7.04 9.04 -22.29
CA ALA A 2 5.89 9.19 -21.41
C ALA A 2 5.38 7.85 -20.86
N THR A 3 5.52 6.79 -21.63
CA THR A 3 5.07 5.47 -21.21
C THR A 3 5.86 4.98 -20.00
N ALA A 4 7.18 5.19 -20.01
CA ALA A 4 8.02 4.79 -18.89
C ALA A 4 7.64 5.55 -17.62
N VAL A 5 7.42 6.85 -17.75
CA VAL A 5 7.01 7.67 -16.61
C VAL A 5 5.66 7.20 -16.07
N ALA A 6 4.72 6.89 -16.94
CA ALA A 6 3.40 6.41 -16.52
C ALA A 6 3.50 5.09 -15.76
N VAL A 7 4.34 4.18 -16.24
CA VAL A 7 4.54 2.88 -15.58
C VAL A 7 5.16 3.09 -14.20
N VAL A 8 6.16 3.94 -14.10
CA VAL A 8 6.80 4.23 -12.81
C VAL A 8 5.79 4.81 -11.81
N MET A 9 4.98 5.76 -12.28
CA MET A 9 3.95 6.36 -11.42
C MET A 9 2.94 5.32 -10.94
N LEU A 10 2.50 4.45 -11.84
CA LEU A 10 1.58 3.38 -11.46
C LEU A 10 2.20 2.43 -10.44
N CYS A 11 3.46 2.06 -10.64
CA CYS A 11 4.14 1.17 -9.70
C CYS A 11 4.26 1.80 -8.33
N ILE A 12 4.63 3.07 -8.26
CA ILE A 12 4.75 3.78 -6.99
C ILE A 12 3.40 3.83 -6.29
N SER A 13 2.35 4.20 -7.01
CA SER A 13 1.00 4.26 -6.44
C SER A 13 0.56 2.91 -5.91
N PHE A 14 0.82 1.86 -6.68
CA PHE A 14 0.44 0.51 -6.28
C PHE A 14 1.17 0.08 -5.01
N ILE A 15 2.48 0.35 -4.94
CA ILE A 15 3.28 0.00 -3.78
C ILE A 15 2.78 0.76 -2.55
N LEU A 16 2.49 2.05 -2.68
CA LEU A 16 1.96 2.85 -1.58
C LEU A 16 0.64 2.29 -1.07
N LEU A 17 -0.26 1.93 -1.99
CA LEU A 17 -1.55 1.34 -1.61
C LEU A 17 -1.35 0.02 -0.87
N LEU A 18 -0.44 -0.81 -1.36
CA LEU A 18 -0.15 -2.09 -0.71
C LEU A 18 0.41 -1.89 0.69
N VAL A 19 1.35 -0.96 0.84
CA VAL A 19 1.97 -0.69 2.14
C VAL A 19 0.93 -0.19 3.12
N ILE A 20 0.12 0.78 2.71
CA ILE A 20 -0.92 1.33 3.59
C ILE A 20 -1.93 0.25 3.96
N ASN A 21 -2.35 -0.54 2.98
CA ASN A 21 -3.31 -1.62 3.23
C ASN A 21 -2.75 -2.66 4.18
N ALA A 22 -1.48 -3.02 4.01
CA ALA A 22 -0.82 -3.98 4.89
C ALA A 22 -0.71 -3.44 6.32
N LEU A 23 -0.33 -2.18 6.47
CA LEU A 23 -0.23 -1.55 7.78
C LEU A 23 -1.58 -1.51 8.48
N GLN A 24 -2.64 -1.15 7.76
CA GLN A 24 -3.98 -1.10 8.33
C GLN A 24 -4.45 -2.48 8.77
N ALA A 25 -4.19 -3.49 7.94
CA ALA A 25 -4.55 -4.86 8.28
C ALA A 25 -3.79 -5.33 9.53
N TRP A 26 -2.52 -4.98 9.62
CA TRP A 26 -1.71 -5.33 10.76
C TRP A 26 -2.22 -4.68 12.04
N GLN A 27 -2.53 -3.39 11.97
CA GLN A 27 -3.07 -2.65 13.10
C GLN A 27 -4.42 -3.22 13.54
N ARG A 28 -5.26 -3.60 12.61
CA ARG A 28 -6.54 -4.22 12.91
C ARG A 28 -6.37 -5.51 13.68
N ARG A 29 -5.40 -6.32 13.27
CA ARG A 29 -5.12 -7.58 13.97
C ARG A 29 -4.72 -7.33 15.41
N ARG A 30 -3.86 -6.34 15.62
CA ARG A 30 -3.41 -6.01 16.96
C ARG A 30 -4.55 -5.46 17.80
N SER A 31 -5.33 -4.55 17.26
CA SER A 31 -6.47 -3.98 17.96
C SER A 31 -7.49 -5.04 18.28
N GLY A 32 -7.82 -5.88 17.32
CA GLY A 32 -8.78 -6.94 17.51
C GLY A 32 -8.36 -7.92 18.58
N ALA A 33 -7.08 -8.26 18.60
CA ALA A 33 -6.55 -9.20 19.58
C ALA A 33 -6.55 -8.60 20.99
N SER A 34 -6.24 -7.31 21.09
CA SER A 34 -6.16 -6.67 22.40
C SER A 34 -7.51 -6.23 22.93
N SER A 35 -8.45 -5.99 22.07
CA SER A 35 -9.78 -5.64 22.51
C SER A 35 -10.69 -6.84 22.57
#